data_621eee6f34bae3063813325b4300343f
#
_entry.id   621eee6f34bae3063813325b4300343f
#
_cell.length_a   1.000
_cell.length_b   1.000
_cell.length_c   1.000
_cell.angle_alpha   90.00
_cell.angle_beta   90.00
_cell.angle_gamma   90.00
#
_symmetry.space_group_name_H-M   'P 1'
#
loop_
_entity.id
_entity.type
_entity.pdbx_description
1 polymer ?
#
loop_
_entity_poly.entity_id
_entity_poly.type
_entity_poly.pdbx_seq_one_letter_code
_entity_poly.pdbx_strand_id
1 'polypeptide(L)'
;MNGGSVRLMKIALGFIALAFCAAPVPGDVGGCGQSPQQLDPSTFFWSEQLIECEHCKSCELSGAACTRAYNDVLVQNDFPENCAPLVHDGEVCLRALDDGSCSDFREYMSDSEPTIPTECNFCPPGGQP
;
A
#
# COMPACT_ATOMS: atom_id res chain seq x y z
N MET A 1 9.19 5.04 61.88
CA MET A 1 10.06 4.29 60.97
C MET A 1 9.24 3.87 59.74
N ASN A 2 9.22 4.61 58.66
CA ASN A 2 8.63 4.18 57.36
C ASN A 2 8.91 5.18 56.20
N GLY A 3 10.10 5.83 56.22
CA GLY A 3 10.46 6.83 55.19
C GLY A 3 11.20 6.29 53.95
N GLY A 4 11.59 5.01 53.93
CA GLY A 4 12.44 4.45 52.87
C GLY A 4 11.69 3.87 51.67
N SER A 5 10.49 3.39 51.87
CA SER A 5 9.75 2.64 50.84
C SER A 5 9.17 3.54 49.73
N VAL A 6 8.76 4.75 50.07
CA VAL A 6 8.12 5.69 49.12
C VAL A 6 9.12 6.29 48.12
N ARG A 7 10.38 6.44 48.52
CA ARG A 7 11.42 7.00 47.62
C ARG A 7 11.90 5.99 46.59
N LEU A 8 11.99 4.71 46.96
CA LEU A 8 12.35 3.63 46.01
C LEU A 8 11.25 3.44 44.94
N MET A 9 9.98 3.54 45.36
CA MET A 9 8.85 3.37 44.44
C MET A 9 8.75 4.50 43.42
N LYS A 10 9.12 5.74 43.77
CA LYS A 10 9.16 6.88 42.85
C LYS A 10 10.28 6.76 41.81
N ILE A 11 11.43 6.19 42.18
CA ILE A 11 12.55 5.96 41.26
C ILE A 11 12.21 4.84 40.28
N ALA A 12 11.58 3.75 40.73
CA ALA A 12 11.16 2.64 39.89
C ALA A 12 10.12 3.07 38.84
N LEU A 13 9.16 3.92 39.19
CA LEU A 13 8.19 4.48 38.21
C LEU A 13 8.84 5.40 37.19
N GLY A 14 9.87 6.15 37.54
CA GLY A 14 10.60 7.01 36.63
C GLY A 14 11.36 6.22 35.54
N PHE A 15 11.96 5.08 35.92
CA PHE A 15 12.66 4.21 34.95
C PHE A 15 11.72 3.49 33.97
N ILE A 16 10.53 3.10 34.43
CA ILE A 16 9.52 2.45 33.60
C ILE A 16 8.98 3.45 32.53
N ALA A 17 8.78 4.72 32.92
CA ALA A 17 8.33 5.74 31.98
C ALA A 17 9.36 6.06 30.87
N LEU A 18 10.67 6.01 31.18
CA LEU A 18 11.71 6.22 30.18
C LEU A 18 11.86 5.05 29.19
N ALA A 19 11.56 3.82 29.61
CA ALA A 19 11.65 2.64 28.74
C ALA A 19 10.59 2.63 27.63
N PHE A 20 9.45 3.27 27.82
CA PHE A 20 8.39 3.37 26.81
C PHE A 20 8.68 4.39 25.70
N CYS A 21 9.58 5.35 25.94
CA CYS A 21 9.95 6.35 24.91
C CYS A 21 10.95 5.83 23.87
N ALA A 22 11.53 4.65 24.11
CA ALA A 22 12.51 4.03 23.19
C ALA A 22 11.92 2.88 22.36
N ALA A 23 10.61 2.63 22.44
CA ALA A 23 9.96 1.63 21.58
C ALA A 23 9.90 2.20 20.14
N PRO A 24 10.41 1.47 19.12
CA PRO A 24 10.25 1.89 17.73
C PRO A 24 8.77 2.00 17.43
N VAL A 25 8.36 3.15 16.93
CA VAL A 25 6.97 3.37 16.49
C VAL A 25 6.74 2.49 15.28
N PRO A 26 5.73 1.59 15.26
CA PRO A 26 5.40 0.85 14.06
C PRO A 26 4.97 1.85 12.97
N GLY A 27 5.80 1.99 11.95
CA GLY A 27 5.58 2.96 10.86
C GLY A 27 6.77 3.89 10.60
N ASP A 28 7.92 3.66 11.26
CA ASP A 28 9.15 4.36 10.90
C ASP A 28 9.58 3.89 9.50
N VAL A 29 9.07 4.59 8.50
CA VAL A 29 9.46 4.41 7.11
C VAL A 29 10.92 4.86 6.98
N GLY A 30 11.81 3.88 7.00
CA GLY A 30 13.19 3.98 6.58
C GLY A 30 13.90 5.27 6.92
N GLY A 31 14.61 5.30 8.05
CA GLY A 31 15.58 6.37 8.32
C GLY A 31 16.52 6.54 7.14
N CYS A 32 17.02 7.76 6.92
CA CYS A 32 18.02 8.08 5.91
C CYS A 32 19.16 7.05 5.89
N GLY A 33 19.17 6.17 4.88
CA GLY A 33 20.20 5.14 4.73
C GLY A 33 19.72 3.71 4.49
N GLN A 34 18.41 3.42 4.54
CA GLN A 34 17.92 2.13 4.06
C GLN A 34 17.88 2.11 2.52
N SER A 35 18.36 1.00 1.95
CA SER A 35 18.24 0.80 0.51
C SER A 35 16.77 0.81 0.10
N PRO A 36 16.42 1.42 -1.03
CA PRO A 36 15.06 1.38 -1.58
C PRO A 36 14.58 -0.07 -1.69
N GLN A 37 13.40 -0.37 -1.17
CA GLN A 37 12.80 -1.69 -1.29
C GLN A 37 12.04 -1.78 -2.60
N GLN A 38 12.33 -2.84 -3.37
CA GLN A 38 11.59 -3.14 -4.59
C GLN A 38 10.19 -3.65 -4.24
N LEU A 39 9.23 -3.27 -5.05
CA LEU A 39 7.85 -3.69 -4.94
C LEU A 39 7.74 -5.17 -5.36
N ASP A 40 7.10 -5.98 -4.52
CA ASP A 40 6.77 -7.36 -4.87
C ASP A 40 5.56 -7.37 -5.82
N PRO A 41 5.73 -7.88 -7.05
CA PRO A 41 4.67 -7.81 -8.06
C PRO A 41 3.43 -8.62 -7.66
N SER A 42 3.59 -9.78 -7.07
CA SER A 42 2.46 -10.63 -6.70
C SER A 42 1.60 -9.96 -5.63
N THR A 43 2.22 -9.36 -4.63
CA THR A 43 1.52 -8.63 -3.56
C THR A 43 0.84 -7.38 -4.12
N PHE A 44 1.49 -6.66 -5.02
CA PHE A 44 0.94 -5.46 -5.63
C PHE A 44 -0.29 -5.77 -6.49
N PHE A 45 -0.17 -6.66 -7.47
CA PHE A 45 -1.27 -6.99 -8.38
C PHE A 45 -2.45 -7.67 -7.68
N TRP A 46 -2.18 -8.43 -6.61
CA TRP A 46 -3.25 -8.96 -5.78
C TRP A 46 -4.03 -7.86 -5.06
N SER A 47 -3.33 -6.88 -4.50
CA SER A 47 -3.96 -5.74 -3.82
C SER A 47 -4.74 -4.86 -4.78
N GLU A 48 -4.20 -4.59 -5.97
CA GLU A 48 -4.86 -3.88 -7.05
C GLU A 48 -6.17 -4.58 -7.45
N GLN A 49 -6.12 -5.88 -7.73
CA GLN A 49 -7.29 -6.68 -8.10
C GLN A 49 -8.37 -6.68 -7.02
N LEU A 50 -8.00 -6.70 -5.74
CA LEU A 50 -8.96 -6.61 -4.65
C LEU A 50 -9.69 -5.26 -4.63
N ILE A 51 -8.98 -4.16 -4.81
CA ILE A 51 -9.56 -2.81 -4.90
C ILE A 51 -10.51 -2.72 -6.11
N GLU A 52 -10.08 -3.19 -7.27
CA GLU A 52 -10.91 -3.24 -8.48
C GLU A 52 -12.19 -4.04 -8.27
N CYS A 53 -12.08 -5.22 -7.65
CA CYS A 53 -13.23 -6.07 -7.33
C CYS A 53 -14.21 -5.37 -6.39
N GLU A 54 -13.72 -4.66 -5.38
CA GLU A 54 -14.57 -3.92 -4.43
C GLU A 54 -15.29 -2.76 -5.11
N HIS A 55 -14.58 -1.97 -5.91
CA HIS A 55 -15.18 -0.86 -6.67
C HIS A 55 -16.16 -1.36 -7.74
N CYS A 56 -15.86 -2.44 -8.45
CA CYS A 56 -16.82 -3.05 -9.38
C CYS A 56 -18.14 -3.42 -8.70
N LYS A 57 -18.09 -3.94 -7.47
CA LYS A 57 -19.27 -4.28 -6.68
C LYS A 57 -20.00 -3.05 -6.16
N SER A 58 -19.28 -2.16 -5.51
CA SER A 58 -19.88 -0.98 -4.85
C SER A 58 -20.43 0.03 -5.84
N CYS A 59 -19.82 0.15 -7.02
CA CYS A 59 -20.25 1.04 -8.11
C CYS A 59 -21.20 0.38 -9.11
N GLU A 60 -21.59 -0.88 -8.89
CA GLU A 60 -22.44 -1.67 -9.78
C GLU A 60 -21.93 -1.69 -11.24
N LEU A 61 -20.61 -1.77 -11.40
CA LEU A 61 -19.98 -1.83 -12.71
C LEU A 61 -20.08 -3.25 -13.28
N SER A 62 -20.16 -3.34 -14.60
CA SER A 62 -20.20 -4.59 -15.34
C SER A 62 -19.28 -4.52 -16.55
N GLY A 63 -18.81 -5.66 -17.04
CA GLY A 63 -17.92 -5.75 -18.18
C GLY A 63 -16.89 -6.85 -18.00
N ALA A 64 -16.08 -7.07 -19.02
CA ALA A 64 -15.04 -8.08 -19.00
C ALA A 64 -13.95 -7.74 -17.97
N ALA A 65 -13.63 -6.45 -17.78
CA ALA A 65 -12.67 -5.99 -16.80
C ALA A 65 -13.12 -6.34 -15.37
N CYS A 66 -14.34 -6.00 -14.99
CA CYS A 66 -14.89 -6.38 -13.68
C CYS A 66 -15.02 -7.90 -13.52
N THR A 67 -15.35 -8.63 -14.59
CA THR A 67 -15.37 -10.10 -14.55
C THR A 67 -13.98 -10.67 -14.24
N ARG A 68 -12.92 -10.09 -14.78
CA ARG A 68 -11.54 -10.49 -14.45
C ARG A 68 -11.18 -10.17 -12.99
N ALA A 69 -11.60 -9.00 -12.49
CA ALA A 69 -11.35 -8.61 -11.10
C ALA A 69 -12.02 -9.55 -10.07
N TYR A 70 -13.09 -10.26 -10.46
CA TYR A 70 -13.76 -11.25 -9.60
C TYR A 70 -13.07 -12.62 -9.57
N ASN A 71 -12.10 -12.87 -10.41
CA ASN A 71 -11.41 -14.16 -10.43
C ASN A 71 -10.39 -14.26 -9.29
N ASP A 72 -10.23 -15.46 -8.74
CA ASP A 72 -9.23 -15.77 -7.71
C ASP A 72 -7.82 -15.99 -8.30
N VAL A 73 -7.63 -15.72 -9.58
CA VAL A 73 -6.36 -15.89 -10.27
C VAL A 73 -5.88 -14.55 -10.79
N LEU A 74 -4.67 -14.17 -10.41
CA LEU A 74 -4.04 -12.95 -10.91
C LEU A 74 -3.89 -13.01 -12.44
N VAL A 75 -4.34 -11.94 -13.09
CA VAL A 75 -4.19 -11.77 -14.55
C VAL A 75 -2.75 -11.37 -14.88
N GLN A 76 -2.12 -10.62 -13.99
CA GLN A 76 -0.74 -10.16 -14.12
C GLN A 76 0.02 -10.48 -12.85
N ASN A 77 1.23 -11.04 -12.98
CA ASN A 77 2.04 -11.51 -11.84
C ASN A 77 3.43 -10.89 -11.85
N ASP A 78 3.78 -10.07 -12.85
CA ASP A 78 5.11 -9.50 -12.96
C ASP A 78 5.06 -8.11 -13.61
N PHE A 79 6.05 -7.28 -13.30
CA PHE A 79 6.23 -6.01 -13.97
C PHE A 79 6.88 -6.19 -15.35
N PRO A 80 6.66 -5.24 -16.27
CA PRO A 80 7.34 -5.27 -17.57
C PRO A 80 8.87 -5.34 -17.42
N GLU A 81 9.55 -5.91 -18.41
CA GLU A 81 11.01 -5.90 -18.46
C GLU A 81 11.55 -4.47 -18.32
N ASN A 82 12.59 -4.32 -17.53
CA ASN A 82 13.23 -3.03 -17.20
C ASN A 82 12.37 -2.08 -16.36
N CYS A 83 11.31 -2.54 -15.73
CA CYS A 83 10.58 -1.81 -14.70
C CYS A 83 10.80 -2.47 -13.34
N ALA A 84 11.38 -1.74 -12.40
CA ALA A 84 11.61 -2.19 -11.03
C ALA A 84 11.08 -1.12 -10.06
N PRO A 85 9.74 -1.02 -9.90
CA PRO A 85 9.14 -0.01 -9.05
C PRO A 85 9.50 -0.25 -7.58
N LEU A 86 9.44 0.82 -6.81
CA LEU A 86 9.67 0.77 -5.37
C LEU A 86 8.35 0.53 -4.62
N VAL A 87 8.44 0.06 -3.40
CA VAL A 87 7.28 -0.11 -2.50
C VAL A 87 6.47 1.18 -2.41
N HIS A 88 7.14 2.33 -2.33
CA HIS A 88 6.47 3.63 -2.27
C HIS A 88 5.61 3.91 -3.51
N ASP A 89 6.10 3.57 -4.70
CA ASP A 89 5.34 3.77 -5.95
C ASP A 89 4.04 2.96 -5.95
N GLY A 90 4.15 1.69 -5.53
CA GLY A 90 2.98 0.81 -5.36
C GLY A 90 1.97 1.32 -4.33
N GLU A 91 2.44 1.79 -3.17
CA GLU A 91 1.57 2.34 -2.13
C GLU A 91 0.82 3.59 -2.59
N VAL A 92 1.48 4.47 -3.34
CA VAL A 92 0.85 5.69 -3.88
C VAL A 92 -0.21 5.32 -4.93
N CYS A 93 0.09 4.38 -5.82
CA CYS A 93 -0.86 3.87 -6.80
C CYS A 93 -2.08 3.21 -6.14
N LEU A 94 -1.88 2.27 -5.22
CA LEU A 94 -2.98 1.56 -4.54
C LEU A 94 -3.88 2.53 -3.77
N ARG A 95 -3.31 3.56 -3.16
CA ARG A 95 -4.09 4.61 -2.49
C ARG A 95 -4.91 5.43 -3.48
N ALA A 96 -4.32 5.81 -4.63
CA ALA A 96 -5.05 6.54 -5.66
C ALA A 96 -6.21 5.74 -6.24
N LEU A 97 -6.05 4.41 -6.36
CA LEU A 97 -7.12 3.50 -6.74
C LEU A 97 -8.19 3.41 -5.64
N ASP A 98 -7.81 3.20 -4.39
CA ASP A 98 -8.74 3.04 -3.26
C ASP A 98 -9.59 4.31 -3.04
N ASP A 99 -9.00 5.49 -3.23
CA ASP A 99 -9.66 6.79 -3.14
C ASP A 99 -10.50 7.15 -4.39
N GLY A 100 -10.44 6.34 -5.45
CA GLY A 100 -11.11 6.59 -6.73
C GLY A 100 -12.63 6.61 -6.62
N SER A 101 -13.27 7.53 -7.34
CA SER A 101 -14.73 7.60 -7.41
C SER A 101 -15.31 6.56 -8.38
N CYS A 102 -16.63 6.29 -8.27
CA CYS A 102 -17.31 5.42 -9.24
C CYS A 102 -17.23 5.94 -10.69
N SER A 103 -17.08 7.26 -10.91
CA SER A 103 -16.85 7.81 -12.23
C SER A 103 -15.47 7.46 -12.76
N ASP A 104 -14.44 7.53 -11.92
CA ASP A 104 -13.07 7.18 -12.28
C ASP A 104 -12.99 5.67 -12.58
N PHE A 105 -13.57 4.83 -11.73
CA PHE A 105 -13.58 3.38 -11.94
C PHE A 105 -14.34 2.95 -13.21
N ARG A 106 -15.35 3.70 -13.64
CA ARG A 106 -15.99 3.45 -14.93
C ARG A 106 -15.04 3.62 -16.10
N GLU A 107 -14.06 4.52 -15.97
CA GLU A 107 -13.01 4.71 -16.99
C GLU A 107 -11.88 3.69 -16.82
N TYR A 108 -11.46 3.40 -15.57
CA TYR A 108 -10.40 2.41 -15.29
C TYR A 108 -10.81 1.00 -15.72
N MET A 109 -12.05 0.63 -15.50
CA MET A 109 -12.60 -0.69 -15.82
C MET A 109 -13.31 -0.71 -17.22
N SER A 110 -12.99 0.22 -18.09
CA SER A 110 -13.51 0.24 -19.45
C SER A 110 -12.95 -0.91 -20.29
N ASP A 111 -13.81 -1.65 -21.00
CA ASP A 111 -13.38 -2.75 -21.86
C ASP A 111 -12.74 -2.28 -23.17
N SER A 112 -12.94 -1.02 -23.58
CA SER A 112 -12.46 -0.49 -24.85
C SER A 112 -11.18 0.34 -24.71
N GLU A 113 -11.18 1.30 -23.80
CA GLU A 113 -10.08 2.24 -23.59
C GLU A 113 -9.90 2.46 -22.08
N PRO A 114 -9.34 1.47 -21.35
CA PRO A 114 -9.11 1.63 -19.92
C PRO A 114 -8.08 2.72 -19.67
N THR A 115 -8.35 3.56 -18.69
CA THR A 115 -7.38 4.51 -18.14
C THR A 115 -6.80 3.98 -16.84
N ILE A 116 -5.76 4.62 -16.35
CA ILE A 116 -5.20 4.35 -15.03
C ILE A 116 -4.91 5.67 -14.32
N PRO A 117 -4.93 5.72 -12.98
CA PRO A 117 -4.43 6.87 -12.26
C PRO A 117 -2.99 7.21 -12.66
N THR A 118 -2.65 8.49 -12.70
CA THR A 118 -1.29 8.95 -13.02
C THR A 118 -0.25 8.38 -12.06
N GLU A 119 -0.63 8.15 -10.83
CA GLU A 119 0.15 7.54 -9.75
C GLU A 119 0.53 6.08 -10.05
N CYS A 120 -0.23 5.41 -10.89
CA CYS A 120 0.01 4.03 -11.30
C CYS A 120 0.88 3.90 -12.56
N ASN A 121 1.25 5.03 -13.18
CA ASN A 121 2.06 5.03 -14.40
C ASN A 121 3.56 5.04 -14.11
N PHE A 122 4.01 4.23 -13.16
CA PHE A 122 5.42 4.10 -12.80
C PHE A 122 6.21 3.12 -13.70
N CYS A 123 5.52 2.34 -14.53
CA CYS A 123 6.11 1.51 -15.58
C CYS A 123 5.61 1.95 -16.96
N PRO A 124 6.06 3.08 -17.49
CA PRO A 124 5.59 3.54 -18.81
C PRO A 124 5.97 2.54 -19.90
N PRO A 125 5.11 2.38 -20.93
CA PRO A 125 5.41 1.51 -22.05
C PRO A 125 6.68 1.98 -22.76
N GLY A 126 7.71 1.12 -22.78
CA GLY A 126 8.99 1.42 -23.41
C GLY A 126 10.21 1.48 -22.48
N GLY A 127 10.02 1.39 -21.18
CA GLY A 127 11.11 1.16 -20.22
C GLY A 127 12.27 2.17 -20.28
N GLN A 128 11.99 3.45 -20.44
CA GLN A 128 13.02 4.48 -20.29
C GLN A 128 12.85 5.20 -18.93
N PRO A 129 13.93 5.27 -18.13
CA PRO A 129 13.97 6.13 -16.97
C PRO A 129 13.93 7.60 -17.33
#